data_99faaa24fae61a4def77fcbdc585442d
#
_entry.id   99faaa24fae61a4def77fcbdc585442d
#
_cell.length_a   1.000
_cell.length_b   1.000
_cell.length_c   1.000
_cell.angle_alpha   90.00
_cell.angle_beta   90.00
_cell.angle_gamma   90.00
#
_symmetry.space_group_name_H-M   'P 1'
#
loop_
_entity.id
_entity.type
_entity.pdbx_description
1 polymer ?
#
loop_
_entity_poly.entity_id
_entity_poly.type
_entity_poly.pdbx_seq_one_letter_code
_entity_poly.pdbx_strand_id
1 'polypeptide(L)'
;MSMTRKAAKCMERKPGAPGMHRSRFGRKLSDYGKQLLEKQRLRFQYNITDRMLRNYYRKASAKVGNTAETLIQLLECRLDALVLRAGLAPTIYAARQLVGHGHIRVNSKRVDIPSFQVRPGDTISVREKSRSMDMIRSAIQ
;
A
#
# COMPACT_ATOMS: atom_id res chain seq x y z
N MET A 1 6.10 1.60 12.90
CA MET A 1 5.15 2.33 12.05
C MET A 1 3.81 1.63 12.07
N SER A 2 2.76 2.28 12.55
CA SER A 2 1.42 1.70 12.55
C SER A 2 0.76 1.95 11.19
N MET A 3 0.29 0.91 10.54
CA MET A 3 -0.33 0.98 9.21
C MET A 3 -1.85 1.20 9.28
N THR A 4 -2.45 1.11 10.46
CA THR A 4 -3.88 1.33 10.68
C THR A 4 -4.11 2.05 12.02
N ARG A 5 -5.24 2.76 12.16
CA ARG A 5 -5.63 3.42 13.43
C ARG A 5 -5.71 2.42 14.60
N LYS A 6 -6.16 1.18 14.34
CA LYS A 6 -6.21 0.13 15.39
C LYS A 6 -4.81 -0.28 15.83
N ALA A 7 -3.86 -0.41 14.90
CA ALA A 7 -2.48 -0.73 15.23
C ALA A 7 -1.80 0.42 16.00
N ALA A 8 -2.09 1.68 15.68
CA ALA A 8 -1.61 2.84 16.43
C ALA A 8 -2.05 2.77 17.90
N LYS A 9 -3.37 2.63 18.16
CA LYS A 9 -3.92 2.49 19.52
C LYS A 9 -3.34 1.28 20.28
N CYS A 10 -3.07 0.17 19.58
CA CYS A 10 -2.45 -1.00 20.19
C CYS A 10 -1.00 -0.72 20.61
N MET A 11 -0.25 0.01 19.80
CA MET A 11 1.14 0.40 20.11
C MET A 11 1.23 1.41 21.25
N GLU A 12 0.27 2.32 21.37
CA GLU A 12 0.17 3.25 22.50
C GLU A 12 -0.04 2.50 23.82
N ARG A 13 -0.95 1.51 23.83
CA ARG A 13 -1.24 0.71 25.03
C ARG A 13 -0.14 -0.29 25.37
N LYS A 14 0.49 -0.88 24.37
CA LYS A 14 1.51 -1.94 24.50
C LYS A 14 2.69 -1.66 23.56
N PRO A 15 3.62 -0.76 23.96
CA PRO A 15 4.72 -0.34 23.09
C PRO A 15 5.78 -1.39 22.83
N GLY A 16 5.71 -2.55 23.50
CA GLY A 16 6.67 -3.63 23.34
C GLY A 16 6.21 -4.73 22.41
N ALA A 17 7.14 -5.56 21.95
CA ALA A 17 6.86 -6.75 21.16
C ALA A 17 5.89 -7.69 21.89
N PRO A 18 5.01 -8.40 21.17
CA PRO A 18 4.10 -9.38 21.76
C PRO A 18 4.89 -10.55 22.36
N GLY A 19 4.37 -11.15 23.41
CA GLY A 19 4.94 -12.32 24.08
C GLY A 19 5.21 -12.09 25.56
N MET A 20 5.33 -13.21 26.31
CA MET A 20 5.52 -13.20 27.76
C MET A 20 6.96 -12.85 28.15
N HIS A 21 7.93 -13.26 27.34
CA HIS A 21 9.37 -12.98 27.56
C HIS A 21 9.82 -11.78 26.72
N ARG A 22 9.59 -10.58 27.24
CA ARG A 22 10.17 -9.36 26.64
C ARG A 22 11.67 -9.35 26.92
N SER A 23 12.48 -9.41 25.86
CA SER A 23 13.88 -9.02 25.99
C SER A 23 13.97 -7.56 26.37
N ARG A 24 14.49 -7.25 27.56
CA ARG A 24 14.76 -5.88 28.02
C ARG A 24 15.80 -5.17 27.15
N PHE A 25 16.66 -5.93 26.51
CA PHE A 25 17.71 -5.41 25.61
C PHE A 25 17.26 -5.66 24.16
N GLY A 26 17.09 -4.60 23.40
CA GLY A 26 16.82 -4.68 21.98
C GLY A 26 17.86 -5.56 21.29
N ARG A 27 17.43 -6.60 20.62
CA ARG A 27 18.33 -7.52 19.89
C ARG A 27 19.00 -6.70 18.77
N LYS A 28 20.34 -6.62 18.80
CA LYS A 28 21.11 -5.99 17.72
C LYS A 28 20.85 -6.79 16.43
N LEU A 29 20.21 -6.14 15.45
CA LEU A 29 19.90 -6.79 14.18
C LEU A 29 21.19 -6.92 13.35
N SER A 30 21.40 -8.10 12.76
CA SER A 30 22.42 -8.28 11.72
C SER A 30 22.07 -7.47 10.49
N ASP A 31 23.02 -7.23 9.58
CA ASP A 31 22.76 -6.48 8.35
C ASP A 31 21.72 -7.17 7.47
N TYR A 32 21.76 -8.51 7.39
CA TYR A 32 20.69 -9.30 6.79
C TYR A 32 19.31 -9.02 7.45
N GLY A 33 19.27 -8.98 8.79
CA GLY A 33 18.04 -8.69 9.53
C GLY A 33 17.47 -7.30 9.24
N LYS A 34 18.34 -6.29 9.08
CA LYS A 34 17.94 -4.93 8.68
C LYS A 34 17.35 -4.92 7.27
N GLN A 35 18.04 -5.53 6.30
CA GLN A 35 17.57 -5.61 4.92
C GLN A 35 16.24 -6.37 4.80
N LEU A 36 16.10 -7.48 5.54
CA LEU A 36 14.86 -8.25 5.60
C LEU A 36 13.72 -7.40 6.17
N LEU A 37 13.98 -6.64 7.23
CA LEU A 37 13.00 -5.75 7.86
C LEU A 37 12.48 -4.69 6.87
N GLU A 38 13.38 -4.02 6.14
CA GLU A 38 12.99 -3.02 5.16
C GLU A 38 12.20 -3.62 4.00
N LYS A 39 12.61 -4.79 3.49
CA LYS A 39 11.83 -5.52 2.49
C LYS A 39 10.42 -5.86 3.02
N GLN A 40 10.29 -6.32 4.25
CA GLN A 40 8.99 -6.63 4.85
C GLN A 40 8.13 -5.37 5.03
N ARG A 41 8.73 -4.25 5.46
CA ARG A 41 8.03 -2.95 5.58
C ARG A 41 7.42 -2.54 4.24
N LEU A 42 8.22 -2.56 3.18
CA LEU A 42 7.76 -2.22 1.84
C LEU A 42 6.61 -3.13 1.39
N ARG A 43 6.75 -4.44 1.59
CA ARG A 43 5.71 -5.42 1.25
C ARG A 43 4.39 -5.16 1.99
N PHE A 44 4.45 -4.87 3.27
CA PHE A 44 3.26 -4.59 4.07
C PHE A 44 2.63 -3.25 3.71
N GLN A 45 3.44 -2.23 3.43
CA GLN A 45 2.96 -0.90 3.06
C GLN A 45 2.05 -0.93 1.83
N TYR A 46 2.40 -1.73 0.81
CA TYR A 46 1.60 -1.89 -0.41
C TYR A 46 0.70 -3.12 -0.41
N ASN A 47 0.64 -3.88 0.68
CA ASN A 47 -0.13 -5.11 0.79
C ASN A 47 0.10 -6.06 -0.39
N ILE A 48 1.36 -6.34 -0.71
CA ILE A 48 1.77 -7.24 -1.78
C ILE A 48 2.47 -8.48 -1.26
N THR A 49 2.43 -9.57 -2.03
CA THR A 49 3.16 -10.80 -1.72
C THR A 49 4.64 -10.65 -2.10
N ASP A 50 5.49 -11.49 -1.52
CA ASP A 50 6.92 -11.54 -1.83
C ASP A 50 7.17 -11.82 -3.33
N ARG A 51 6.37 -12.72 -3.92
CA ARG A 51 6.42 -13.02 -5.36
C ARG A 51 6.13 -11.78 -6.22
N MET A 52 5.13 -10.99 -5.85
CA MET A 52 4.80 -9.75 -6.55
C MET A 52 5.93 -8.73 -6.42
N LEU A 53 6.49 -8.55 -5.22
CA LEU A 53 7.60 -7.64 -5.00
C LEU A 53 8.82 -8.03 -5.86
N ARG A 54 9.18 -9.31 -5.93
CA ARG A 54 10.25 -9.79 -6.83
C ARG A 54 9.97 -9.49 -8.30
N ASN A 55 8.72 -9.65 -8.74
CA ASN A 55 8.35 -9.33 -10.12
C ASN A 55 8.49 -7.83 -10.42
N TYR A 56 8.10 -6.96 -9.49
CA TYR A 56 8.33 -5.52 -9.61
C TYR A 56 9.81 -5.17 -9.63
N TYR A 57 10.62 -5.81 -8.78
CA TYR A 57 12.06 -5.62 -8.75
C TYR A 57 12.72 -6.02 -10.09
N ARG A 58 12.35 -7.17 -10.66
CA ARG A 58 12.84 -7.59 -11.99
C ARG A 58 12.48 -6.56 -13.07
N LYS A 59 11.26 -6.04 -13.06
CA LYS A 59 10.83 -4.99 -14.00
C LYS A 59 11.61 -3.69 -13.79
N ALA A 60 11.92 -3.34 -12.56
CA ALA A 60 12.68 -2.15 -12.24
C ALA A 60 14.14 -2.29 -12.65
N SER A 61 14.78 -3.45 -12.39
CA SER A 61 16.19 -3.70 -12.74
C SER A 61 16.42 -3.84 -14.25
N ALA A 62 15.40 -4.16 -15.04
CA ALA A 62 15.48 -4.19 -16.50
C ALA A 62 15.42 -2.80 -17.16
N LYS A 63 15.10 -1.75 -16.39
CA LYS A 63 15.08 -0.37 -16.90
C LYS A 63 16.41 0.32 -16.61
N VAL A 64 16.83 1.17 -17.54
CA VAL A 64 18.00 2.02 -17.35
C VAL A 64 17.70 3.08 -16.28
N GLY A 65 18.61 3.28 -15.35
CA GLY A 65 18.49 4.28 -14.28
C GLY A 65 18.51 3.67 -12.89
N ASN A 66 18.06 4.44 -11.90
CA ASN A 66 18.02 4.01 -10.50
C ASN A 66 16.93 2.97 -10.27
N THR A 67 17.32 1.73 -10.00
CA THR A 67 16.40 0.60 -9.75
C THR A 67 15.48 0.85 -8.56
N ALA A 68 15.98 1.52 -7.50
CA ALA A 68 15.17 1.77 -6.30
C ALA A 68 14.05 2.78 -6.60
N GLU A 69 14.37 3.88 -7.28
CA GLU A 69 13.37 4.87 -7.70
C GLU A 69 12.33 4.27 -8.64
N THR A 70 12.80 3.52 -9.64
CA THR A 70 11.91 2.82 -10.58
C THR A 70 11.00 1.82 -9.88
N LEU A 71 11.49 1.09 -8.88
CA LEU A 71 10.69 0.18 -8.07
C LEU A 71 9.58 0.93 -7.31
N ILE A 72 9.93 2.04 -6.65
CA ILE A 72 8.95 2.86 -5.93
C ILE A 72 7.91 3.44 -6.90
N GLN A 73 8.34 3.96 -8.06
CA GLN A 73 7.42 4.45 -9.09
C GLN A 73 6.42 3.36 -9.53
N LEU A 74 6.91 2.16 -9.81
CA LEU A 74 6.05 1.04 -10.20
C LEU A 74 5.05 0.64 -9.09
N LEU A 75 5.41 0.79 -7.83
CA LEU A 75 4.54 0.51 -6.70
C LEU A 75 3.52 1.64 -6.46
N GLU A 76 3.93 2.89 -6.59
CA GLU A 76 3.02 4.05 -6.43
C GLU A 76 2.06 4.20 -7.61
N CYS A 77 2.44 3.80 -8.85
CA CYS A 77 1.55 3.81 -10.01
C CYS A 77 0.46 2.73 -9.98
N ARG A 78 0.38 1.90 -8.96
CA ARG A 78 -0.70 0.92 -8.79
C ARG A 78 -2.00 1.64 -8.42
N LEU A 79 -3.11 1.16 -8.96
CA LEU A 79 -4.42 1.78 -8.73
C LEU A 79 -4.82 1.75 -7.24
N ASP A 80 -4.53 0.68 -6.51
CA ASP A 80 -4.80 0.62 -5.06
C ASP A 80 -3.96 1.63 -4.26
N ALA A 81 -2.70 1.83 -4.63
CA ALA A 81 -1.84 2.83 -4.01
C ALA A 81 -2.33 4.26 -4.30
N LEU A 82 -2.69 4.55 -5.54
CA LEU A 82 -3.21 5.87 -5.94
C LEU A 82 -4.55 6.21 -5.26
N VAL A 83 -5.46 5.24 -5.13
CA VAL A 83 -6.72 5.41 -4.39
C VAL A 83 -6.46 5.74 -2.92
N LEU A 84 -5.46 5.12 -2.30
CA LEU A 84 -5.02 5.47 -0.94
C LEU A 84 -4.42 6.88 -0.89
N ARG A 85 -3.52 7.24 -1.83
CA ARG A 85 -2.87 8.56 -1.89
C ARG A 85 -3.86 9.69 -2.15
N ALA A 86 -4.89 9.42 -2.96
CA ALA A 86 -5.99 10.35 -3.21
C ALA A 86 -6.91 10.53 -1.98
N GLY A 87 -6.68 9.82 -0.88
CA GLY A 87 -7.49 9.92 0.34
C GLY A 87 -8.84 9.23 0.26
N LEU A 88 -9.21 8.59 -0.87
CA LEU A 88 -10.49 7.91 -1.06
C LEU A 88 -10.68 6.69 -0.14
N ALA A 89 -9.60 6.20 0.46
CA ALA A 89 -9.63 5.10 1.41
C ALA A 89 -8.66 5.35 2.58
N PRO A 90 -9.03 4.98 3.81
CA PRO A 90 -8.19 5.20 5.00
C PRO A 90 -7.01 4.23 5.11
N THR A 91 -7.01 3.13 4.38
CA THR A 91 -5.97 2.10 4.40
C THR A 91 -5.80 1.46 3.03
N ILE A 92 -4.61 0.87 2.78
CA ILE A 92 -4.35 0.12 1.54
C ILE A 92 -5.31 -1.07 1.37
N TYR A 93 -5.76 -1.68 2.47
CA TYR A 93 -6.74 -2.77 2.43
C TYR A 93 -8.10 -2.29 1.94
N ALA A 94 -8.58 -1.15 2.46
CA ALA A 94 -9.82 -0.52 2.02
C ALA A 94 -9.72 -0.04 0.56
N ALA A 95 -8.60 0.57 0.17
CA ALA A 95 -8.35 0.96 -1.22
C ALA A 95 -8.44 -0.24 -2.17
N ARG A 96 -7.79 -1.34 -1.80
CA ARG A 96 -7.83 -2.59 -2.58
C ARG A 96 -9.23 -3.16 -2.70
N GLN A 97 -10.03 -3.08 -1.64
CA GLN A 97 -11.42 -3.50 -1.64
C GLN A 97 -12.28 -2.63 -2.55
N LEU A 98 -12.12 -1.29 -2.48
CA LEU A 98 -12.83 -0.36 -3.35
C LEU A 98 -12.55 -0.63 -4.83
N VAL A 99 -11.29 -0.88 -5.19
CA VAL A 99 -10.93 -1.23 -6.56
C VAL A 99 -11.52 -2.59 -6.94
N GLY A 100 -11.31 -3.64 -6.13
CA GLY A 100 -11.77 -4.99 -6.44
C GLY A 100 -13.29 -5.11 -6.58
N HIS A 101 -14.06 -4.29 -5.84
CA HIS A 101 -15.52 -4.22 -5.98
C HIS A 101 -15.97 -3.33 -7.17
N GLY A 102 -15.04 -2.72 -7.90
CA GLY A 102 -15.34 -1.93 -9.10
C GLY A 102 -16.01 -0.59 -8.81
N HIS A 103 -15.68 0.03 -7.66
CA HIS A 103 -16.13 1.38 -7.32
C HIS A 103 -15.29 2.47 -8.00
N ILE A 104 -14.14 2.10 -8.57
CA ILE A 104 -13.18 3.01 -9.21
C ILE A 104 -13.24 2.85 -10.75
N ARG A 105 -13.08 3.95 -11.45
CA ARG A 105 -12.97 4.03 -12.90
C ARG A 105 -11.66 4.73 -13.27
N VAL A 106 -11.05 4.27 -14.34
CA VAL A 106 -9.89 4.92 -14.98
C VAL A 106 -10.29 5.28 -16.40
N ASN A 107 -10.17 6.54 -16.77
CA ASN A 107 -10.61 7.07 -18.10
C ASN A 107 -12.06 6.65 -18.43
N SER A 108 -12.96 6.82 -17.44
CA SER A 108 -14.38 6.46 -17.51
C SER A 108 -14.68 4.95 -17.61
N LYS A 109 -13.67 4.08 -17.73
CA LYS A 109 -13.83 2.63 -17.78
C LYS A 109 -13.71 2.02 -16.37
N ARG A 110 -14.54 1.04 -16.04
CA ARG A 110 -14.44 0.28 -14.80
C ARG A 110 -13.14 -0.52 -14.79
N VAL A 111 -12.38 -0.41 -13.71
CA VAL A 111 -11.18 -1.21 -13.45
C VAL A 111 -11.31 -1.84 -12.06
N ASP A 112 -11.25 -3.16 -11.99
CA ASP A 112 -11.40 -3.96 -10.75
C ASP A 112 -10.10 -4.69 -10.36
N ILE A 113 -9.00 -4.38 -11.04
CA ILE A 113 -7.68 -4.96 -10.77
C ILE A 113 -6.85 -3.99 -9.93
N PRO A 114 -6.58 -4.28 -8.63
CA PRO A 114 -5.80 -3.39 -7.75
C PRO A 114 -4.37 -3.13 -8.23
N SER A 115 -3.78 -4.06 -8.95
CA SER A 115 -2.42 -3.96 -9.50
C SER A 115 -2.35 -3.25 -10.86
N PHE A 116 -3.47 -2.72 -11.36
CA PHE A 116 -3.51 -1.95 -12.60
C PHE A 116 -2.51 -0.78 -12.53
N GLN A 117 -1.69 -0.64 -13.57
CA GLN A 117 -0.69 0.43 -13.64
C GLN A 117 -1.32 1.65 -14.32
N VAL A 118 -1.52 2.68 -13.54
CA VAL A 118 -2.02 3.97 -14.01
C VAL A 118 -0.86 4.78 -14.59
N ARG A 119 -1.11 5.48 -15.68
CA ARG A 119 -0.11 6.33 -16.35
C ARG A 119 -0.36 7.82 -16.04
N PRO A 120 0.68 8.65 -16.10
CA PRO A 120 0.48 10.10 -16.07
C PRO A 120 -0.50 10.54 -17.16
N GLY A 121 -1.47 11.36 -16.78
CA GLY A 121 -2.56 11.80 -17.67
C GLY A 121 -3.85 10.98 -17.58
N ASP A 122 -3.82 9.80 -16.93
CA ASP A 122 -5.05 9.06 -16.70
C ASP A 122 -5.92 9.73 -15.63
N THR A 123 -7.24 9.77 -15.88
CA THR A 123 -8.22 10.31 -14.93
C THR A 123 -8.81 9.19 -14.08
N ILE A 124 -8.65 9.30 -12.75
CA ILE A 124 -9.26 8.38 -11.79
C ILE A 124 -10.55 9.00 -11.27
N SER A 125 -11.65 8.29 -11.33
CA SER A 125 -12.97 8.74 -10.85
C SER A 125 -13.68 7.65 -10.06
N VAL A 126 -14.58 8.07 -9.19
CA VAL A 126 -15.45 7.17 -8.42
C VAL A 126 -16.73 6.93 -9.21
N ARG A 127 -17.21 5.68 -9.25
CA ARG A 127 -18.50 5.32 -9.83
C ARG A 127 -19.63 6.10 -9.16
N GLU A 128 -20.57 6.65 -9.92
CA GLU A 128 -21.66 7.50 -9.43
C GLU A 128 -22.45 6.86 -8.28
N LYS A 129 -22.90 5.62 -8.47
CA LYS A 129 -23.63 4.87 -7.42
C LYS A 129 -22.84 4.69 -6.12
N SER A 130 -21.52 4.83 -6.17
CA SER A 130 -20.62 4.62 -5.02
C SER A 130 -20.26 5.92 -4.30
N ARG A 131 -20.61 7.08 -4.86
CA ARG A 131 -20.35 8.40 -4.25
C ARG A 131 -21.11 8.61 -2.93
N SER A 132 -22.24 7.92 -2.75
CA SER A 132 -23.05 7.95 -1.53
C SER A 132 -22.48 7.13 -0.37
N MET A 133 -21.42 6.33 -0.59
CA MET A 133 -20.79 5.54 0.46
C MET A 133 -20.11 6.47 1.48
N ASP A 134 -20.35 6.26 2.78
CA ASP A 134 -19.84 7.11 3.86
C ASP A 134 -18.32 7.29 3.83
N MET A 135 -17.59 6.22 3.49
CA MET A 135 -16.12 6.26 3.35
C MET A 135 -15.67 7.24 2.26
N ILE A 136 -16.35 7.25 1.13
CA ILE A 136 -16.03 8.10 -0.03
C ILE A 136 -16.52 9.52 0.22
N ARG A 137 -17.70 9.65 0.83
CA ARG A 137 -18.28 10.95 1.20
C ARG A 137 -17.38 11.73 2.17
N SER A 138 -16.85 11.04 3.19
CA SER A 138 -15.91 11.64 4.16
C SER A 138 -14.53 11.99 3.57
N ALA A 139 -14.21 11.47 2.39
CA ALA A 139 -12.94 11.75 1.69
C ALA A 139 -13.06 12.91 0.69
N ILE A 140 -14.27 13.27 0.27
CA ILE A 140 -14.55 14.35 -0.69
C ILE A 140 -14.85 15.70 0.03
N GLN A 141 -15.21 15.65 1.31
CA GLN A 141 -15.36 16.83 2.18
C GLN A 141 -14.01 17.34 2.67
#